data_356f402ff315fd587698e52a7a7fa505
#
_entry.id   356f402ff315fd587698e52a7a7fa505
#
_cell.length_a   1.000
_cell.length_b   1.000
_cell.length_c   1.000
_cell.angle_alpha   90.00
_cell.angle_beta   90.00
_cell.angle_gamma   90.00
#
_symmetry.space_group_name_H-M   'P 1'
#
loop_
_entity.id
_entity.type
_entity.pdbx_description
1 polymer ?
#
loop_
_entity_poly.entity_id
_entity_poly.type
_entity_poly.pdbx_seq_one_letter_code
_entity_poly.pdbx_strand_id
1 'polypeptide(L)'
;MKTLDWEQRKFENAFTFLPNNSLSRSELSDDQGEFHSVHYGDILIKYSEVLNCDIDSIPKVIDTNKIKNIQSALLQDGDIIITDAAEDSTVGKCSEIRNTRDKKIVSGLHTIPVRPNNKYAKGFLAYFMNSPLYHNQLLPLMQGTKVSSLSKSALNDTILLAPNIEEEQEKIGNTFMHLDNLITLHQRK
;
A
#
# COMPACT_ATOMS: atom_id res chain seq x y z
N MET A 1 34.94 2.70 -4.99
CA MET A 1 33.67 2.02 -5.22
C MET A 1 32.89 2.14 -3.93
N LYS A 2 31.75 2.85 -3.89
CA LYS A 2 30.88 2.80 -2.71
C LYS A 2 30.29 1.39 -2.66
N THR A 3 30.50 0.66 -1.58
CA THR A 3 29.84 -0.61 -1.31
C THR A 3 28.34 -0.38 -1.31
N LEU A 4 27.61 -1.17 -2.07
CA LEU A 4 26.14 -1.20 -2.06
C LEU A 4 25.71 -1.88 -0.76
N ASP A 5 25.62 -1.10 0.31
CA ASP A 5 25.20 -1.60 1.61
C ASP A 5 23.68 -1.47 1.73
N TRP A 6 23.00 -2.62 1.81
CA TRP A 6 21.59 -2.71 2.11
C TRP A 6 21.39 -2.87 3.60
N GLU A 7 20.51 -2.07 4.17
CA GLU A 7 20.14 -2.13 5.57
C GLU A 7 18.97 -3.10 5.77
N GLN A 8 19.05 -3.86 6.87
CA GLN A 8 17.96 -4.71 7.34
C GLN A 8 17.24 -4.04 8.49
N ARG A 9 15.92 -3.91 8.42
CA ARG A 9 15.09 -3.39 9.51
C ARG A 9 13.90 -4.30 9.75
N LYS A 10 13.59 -4.59 11.00
CA LYS A 10 12.30 -5.20 11.35
C LYS A 10 11.17 -4.27 10.96
N PHE A 11 10.05 -4.84 10.50
CA PHE A 11 8.87 -4.09 10.10
C PHE A 11 8.39 -3.14 11.20
N GLU A 12 8.33 -3.61 12.45
CA GLU A 12 7.93 -2.82 13.62
C GLU A 12 8.76 -1.55 13.85
N ASN A 13 10.03 -1.54 13.41
CA ASN A 13 10.93 -0.40 13.52
C ASN A 13 10.89 0.51 12.28
N ALA A 14 10.45 -0.03 11.14
CA ALA A 14 10.40 0.68 9.86
C ALA A 14 9.08 1.44 9.67
N PHE A 15 8.00 1.00 10.32
CA PHE A 15 6.65 1.50 10.07
C PHE A 15 5.85 1.76 11.33
N THR A 16 4.94 2.73 11.24
CA THR A 16 3.88 2.98 12.22
C THR A 16 2.54 2.61 11.62
N PHE A 17 1.76 1.75 12.29
CA PHE A 17 0.40 1.39 11.87
C PHE A 17 -0.56 2.56 12.01
N LEU A 18 -1.38 2.75 11.00
CA LEU A 18 -2.49 3.70 11.00
C LEU A 18 -3.82 2.94 11.15
N PRO A 19 -4.91 3.64 11.54
CA PRO A 19 -6.24 3.04 11.56
C PRO A 19 -6.82 2.91 10.15
N ASN A 20 -7.71 1.92 9.98
CA ASN A 20 -8.53 1.72 8.79
C ASN A 20 -10.01 1.73 9.17
N ASN A 21 -10.90 1.83 8.17
CA ASN A 21 -12.34 1.67 8.37
C ASN A 21 -12.82 0.27 7.93
N SER A 22 -14.06 -0.05 8.26
CA SER A 22 -14.71 -1.33 7.94
C SER A 22 -15.87 -1.17 6.96
N LEU A 23 -15.91 -0.08 6.17
CA LEU A 23 -16.98 0.17 5.22
C LEU A 23 -16.93 -0.83 4.07
N SER A 24 -18.08 -1.46 3.81
CA SER A 24 -18.27 -2.32 2.64
C SER A 24 -18.34 -1.51 1.35
N ARG A 25 -18.21 -2.18 0.19
CA ARG A 25 -18.30 -1.53 -1.12
C ARG A 25 -19.61 -0.77 -1.34
N SER A 26 -20.72 -1.26 -0.78
CA SER A 26 -22.03 -0.61 -0.90
C SER A 26 -22.16 0.71 -0.12
N GLU A 27 -21.23 1.00 0.78
CA GLU A 27 -21.15 2.24 1.56
C GLU A 27 -20.23 3.29 0.93
N LEU A 28 -19.68 2.95 -0.25
CA LEU A 28 -18.82 3.82 -1.04
C LEU A 28 -19.50 4.22 -2.35
N SER A 29 -19.19 5.41 -2.84
CA SER A 29 -19.70 5.98 -4.09
C SER A 29 -18.55 6.53 -4.93
N ASP A 30 -18.65 6.50 -6.24
CA ASP A 30 -17.66 7.14 -7.11
C ASP A 30 -17.88 8.67 -7.20
N ASP A 31 -19.11 9.15 -6.97
CA ASP A 31 -19.50 10.54 -7.21
C ASP A 31 -19.64 11.39 -5.94
N GLN A 32 -20.16 10.79 -4.85
CA GLN A 32 -20.59 11.53 -3.67
C GLN A 32 -19.74 11.25 -2.44
N GLY A 33 -19.28 12.29 -1.78
CA GLY A 33 -18.54 12.21 -0.51
C GLY A 33 -17.32 13.14 -0.50
N GLU A 34 -16.87 13.47 0.70
CA GLU A 34 -15.71 14.31 0.95
C GLU A 34 -14.45 13.48 1.16
N PHE A 35 -14.57 12.32 1.82
CA PHE A 35 -13.47 11.42 2.13
C PHE A 35 -13.42 10.30 1.10
N HIS A 36 -12.21 9.99 0.63
CA HIS A 36 -11.92 8.84 -0.21
C HIS A 36 -11.52 7.65 0.65
N SER A 37 -11.93 6.43 0.30
CA SER A 37 -11.58 5.22 1.04
C SER A 37 -10.95 4.18 0.12
N VAL A 38 -9.70 3.79 0.40
CA VAL A 38 -8.98 2.79 -0.37
C VAL A 38 -9.38 1.39 0.12
N HIS A 39 -10.17 0.68 -0.67
CA HIS A 39 -10.69 -0.64 -0.35
C HIS A 39 -9.72 -1.75 -0.82
N TYR A 40 -9.59 -2.85 -0.07
CA TYR A 40 -8.65 -3.95 -0.39
C TYR A 40 -8.85 -4.51 -1.80
N GLY A 41 -10.10 -4.69 -2.24
CA GLY A 41 -10.42 -5.21 -3.56
C GLY A 41 -9.91 -4.33 -4.70
N ASP A 42 -9.85 -3.01 -4.51
CA ASP A 42 -9.29 -2.09 -5.49
C ASP A 42 -7.74 -2.23 -5.55
N ILE A 43 -7.06 -2.48 -4.42
CA ILE A 43 -5.62 -2.76 -4.39
C ILE A 43 -5.31 -4.07 -5.12
N LEU A 44 -6.11 -5.11 -4.90
CA LEU A 44 -5.88 -6.41 -5.52
C LEU A 44 -6.05 -6.38 -7.04
N ILE A 45 -7.02 -5.61 -7.56
CA ILE A 45 -7.48 -5.72 -8.96
C ILE A 45 -7.18 -4.46 -9.78
N LYS A 46 -7.30 -3.26 -9.19
CA LYS A 46 -7.36 -2.00 -9.93
C LYS A 46 -6.09 -1.16 -9.83
N TYR A 47 -5.51 -1.08 -8.63
CA TYR A 47 -4.36 -0.21 -8.41
C TYR A 47 -3.05 -0.94 -8.67
N SER A 48 -2.10 -0.18 -9.21
CA SER A 48 -0.70 -0.60 -9.32
C SER A 48 0.02 -0.45 -7.97
N GLU A 49 1.29 -0.76 -7.96
CA GLU A 49 2.17 -0.62 -6.80
C GLU A 49 2.23 0.83 -6.29
N VAL A 50 2.09 1.80 -7.19
CA VAL A 50 1.98 3.21 -6.82
C VAL A 50 0.58 3.72 -7.18
N LEU A 51 -0.25 3.91 -6.15
CA LEU A 51 -1.58 4.53 -6.28
C LEU A 51 -1.41 6.04 -6.44
N ASN A 52 -1.63 6.53 -7.64
CA ASN A 52 -1.53 7.96 -7.97
C ASN A 52 -2.90 8.63 -7.83
N CYS A 53 -3.10 9.37 -6.75
CA CYS A 53 -4.38 10.01 -6.43
C CYS A 53 -4.83 11.08 -7.44
N ASP A 54 -3.97 11.55 -8.34
CA ASP A 54 -4.38 12.47 -9.43
C ASP A 54 -5.06 11.73 -10.59
N ILE A 55 -4.70 10.46 -10.81
CA ILE A 55 -5.10 9.68 -11.99
C ILE A 55 -6.11 8.60 -11.59
N ASP A 56 -5.84 7.93 -10.46
CA ASP A 56 -6.63 6.79 -10.03
C ASP A 56 -7.94 7.26 -9.37
N SER A 57 -9.05 6.64 -9.76
CA SER A 57 -10.34 6.89 -9.13
C SER A 57 -10.41 6.12 -7.81
N ILE A 58 -10.51 6.85 -6.71
CA ILE A 58 -10.67 6.29 -5.36
C ILE A 58 -12.11 6.56 -4.92
N PRO A 59 -12.90 5.53 -4.57
CA PRO A 59 -14.29 5.72 -4.16
C PRO A 59 -14.40 6.56 -2.89
N LYS A 60 -15.51 7.25 -2.75
CA LYS A 60 -15.80 8.19 -1.66
C LYS A 60 -16.74 7.58 -0.65
N VAL A 61 -16.59 7.98 0.60
CA VAL A 61 -17.43 7.55 1.73
C VAL A 61 -18.77 8.28 1.66
N ILE A 62 -19.89 7.54 1.59
CA ILE A 62 -21.25 8.11 1.53
C ILE A 62 -21.62 8.76 2.86
N ASP A 63 -21.43 8.05 3.98
CA ASP A 63 -21.72 8.55 5.32
C ASP A 63 -20.45 8.74 6.15
N THR A 64 -19.97 9.98 6.21
CA THR A 64 -18.75 10.34 6.94
C THR A 64 -18.86 10.16 8.45
N ASN A 65 -20.07 10.04 9.01
CA ASN A 65 -20.26 9.76 10.44
C ASN A 65 -19.67 8.39 10.83
N LYS A 66 -19.65 7.43 9.91
CA LYS A 66 -19.13 6.08 10.13
C LYS A 66 -17.62 6.03 10.28
N ILE A 67 -16.91 7.07 9.86
CA ILE A 67 -15.45 7.16 9.93
C ILE A 67 -14.93 8.26 10.86
N LYS A 68 -15.79 8.81 11.73
CA LYS A 68 -15.40 9.92 12.64
C LYS A 68 -14.12 9.65 13.44
N ASN A 69 -13.94 8.43 13.87
CA ASN A 69 -12.80 7.99 14.69
C ASN A 69 -11.46 7.96 13.93
N ILE A 70 -11.49 7.97 12.60
CA ILE A 70 -10.28 7.92 11.76
C ILE A 70 -10.11 9.14 10.84
N GLN A 71 -11.00 10.12 10.91
CA GLN A 71 -10.92 11.33 10.07
C GLN A 71 -9.63 12.14 10.30
N SER A 72 -8.99 12.01 11.45
CA SER A 72 -7.70 12.64 11.74
C SER A 72 -6.49 11.85 11.24
N ALA A 73 -6.70 10.60 10.81
CA ALA A 73 -5.64 9.70 10.34
C ALA A 73 -5.65 9.62 8.80
N LEU A 74 -5.55 10.77 8.16
CA LEU A 74 -5.47 10.85 6.70
C LEU A 74 -4.17 10.24 6.19
N LEU A 75 -4.29 9.50 5.09
CA LEU A 75 -3.15 8.99 4.36
C LEU A 75 -2.39 10.14 3.69
N GLN A 76 -1.09 10.02 3.66
CA GLN A 76 -0.15 10.99 3.10
C GLN A 76 0.71 10.33 2.01
N ASP A 77 1.35 11.15 1.21
CA ASP A 77 2.33 10.68 0.22
C ASP A 77 3.42 9.84 0.91
N GLY A 78 3.62 8.63 0.40
CA GLY A 78 4.56 7.65 0.95
C GLY A 78 3.97 6.66 1.95
N ASP A 79 2.72 6.83 2.40
CA ASP A 79 2.04 5.80 3.17
C ASP A 79 1.80 4.56 2.29
N ILE A 80 1.92 3.38 2.90
CA ILE A 80 1.69 2.10 2.24
C ILE A 80 0.38 1.51 2.75
N ILE A 81 -0.46 1.01 1.84
CA ILE A 81 -1.67 0.27 2.20
C ILE A 81 -1.48 -1.19 1.77
N ILE A 82 -1.52 -2.09 2.73
CA ILE A 82 -1.33 -3.53 2.56
C ILE A 82 -2.69 -4.22 2.66
N THR A 83 -3.01 -5.16 1.78
CA THR A 83 -4.23 -5.99 1.90
C THR A 83 -4.05 -7.03 2.98
N ASP A 84 -5.02 -7.15 3.90
CA ASP A 84 -5.00 -8.14 4.98
C ASP A 84 -5.78 -9.40 4.66
N ALA A 85 -6.51 -9.44 3.55
CA ALA A 85 -7.29 -10.59 3.11
C ALA A 85 -7.32 -10.71 1.58
N ALA A 86 -7.22 -11.96 1.08
CA ALA A 86 -7.44 -12.33 -0.30
C ALA A 86 -7.85 -13.81 -0.40
N GLU A 87 -8.46 -14.21 -1.53
CA GLU A 87 -8.85 -15.60 -1.79
C GLU A 87 -7.66 -16.49 -2.21
N ASP A 88 -6.50 -15.90 -2.43
CA ASP A 88 -5.28 -16.57 -2.89
C ASP A 88 -4.03 -15.99 -2.21
N SER A 89 -2.85 -16.29 -2.76
CA SER A 89 -1.56 -15.82 -2.26
C SER A 89 -1.28 -14.33 -2.51
N THR A 90 -2.22 -13.57 -3.09
CA THR A 90 -2.06 -12.12 -3.31
C THR A 90 -2.31 -11.30 -2.04
N VAL A 91 -2.74 -11.93 -0.93
CA VAL A 91 -2.80 -11.26 0.37
C VAL A 91 -1.42 -10.68 0.71
N GLY A 92 -1.39 -9.46 1.24
CA GLY A 92 -0.15 -8.71 1.44
C GLY A 92 0.27 -7.85 0.26
N LYS A 93 -0.45 -7.92 -0.91
CA LYS A 93 -0.27 -6.94 -1.98
C LYS A 93 -0.48 -5.54 -1.42
N CYS A 94 0.36 -4.62 -1.81
CA CYS A 94 0.31 -3.25 -1.28
C CYS A 94 0.41 -2.20 -2.39
N SER A 95 -0.05 -0.98 -2.05
CA SER A 95 0.12 0.20 -2.88
C SER A 95 0.66 1.36 -2.05
N GLU A 96 1.60 2.10 -2.62
CA GLU A 96 2.13 3.34 -2.06
C GLU A 96 1.28 4.53 -2.51
N ILE A 97 0.80 5.33 -1.56
CA ILE A 97 -0.01 6.51 -1.83
C ILE A 97 0.86 7.65 -2.33
N ARG A 98 0.45 8.29 -3.42
CA ARG A 98 1.11 9.48 -3.99
C ARG A 98 0.14 10.50 -4.53
N ASN A 99 0.57 11.77 -4.52
CA ASN A 99 -0.18 12.91 -5.01
C ASN A 99 -1.52 13.09 -4.30
N THR A 100 -1.52 12.97 -2.98
CA THR A 100 -2.73 13.16 -2.15
C THR A 100 -3.27 14.57 -2.22
N ARG A 101 -2.36 15.58 -2.27
CA ARG A 101 -2.71 17.01 -2.29
C ARG A 101 -3.76 17.35 -1.22
N ASP A 102 -4.91 17.93 -1.64
CA ASP A 102 -6.01 18.32 -0.74
C ASP A 102 -7.05 17.20 -0.55
N LYS A 103 -6.84 16.00 -1.12
CA LYS A 103 -7.77 14.89 -0.96
C LYS A 103 -7.70 14.30 0.43
N LYS A 104 -8.86 14.11 1.04
CA LYS A 104 -8.99 13.44 2.34
C LYS A 104 -9.13 11.94 2.11
N ILE A 105 -8.02 11.21 2.23
CA ILE A 105 -7.95 9.78 1.94
C ILE A 105 -7.78 9.00 3.22
N VAL A 106 -8.60 7.98 3.42
CA VAL A 106 -8.53 7.04 4.54
C VAL A 106 -8.38 5.60 4.04
N SER A 107 -7.80 4.75 4.86
CA SER A 107 -7.68 3.33 4.57
C SER A 107 -9.01 2.61 4.83
N GLY A 108 -9.39 1.69 3.94
CA GLY A 108 -10.68 1.03 3.91
C GLY A 108 -10.69 -0.38 4.53
N LEU A 109 -11.75 -1.10 4.23
CA LEU A 109 -11.98 -2.47 4.69
C LEU A 109 -10.86 -3.40 4.21
N HIS A 110 -10.45 -4.32 5.06
CA HIS A 110 -9.44 -5.34 4.80
C HIS A 110 -8.11 -4.77 4.31
N THR A 111 -7.68 -3.69 4.97
CA THR A 111 -6.39 -3.05 4.71
C THR A 111 -5.62 -2.79 5.99
N ILE A 112 -4.31 -2.86 5.92
CA ILE A 112 -3.37 -2.47 6.98
C ILE A 112 -2.57 -1.28 6.45
N PRO A 113 -2.97 -0.05 6.78
CA PRO A 113 -2.19 1.13 6.40
C PRO A 113 -1.00 1.30 7.35
N VAL A 114 0.14 1.66 6.77
CA VAL A 114 1.36 1.92 7.50
C VAL A 114 2.06 3.17 6.98
N ARG A 115 2.66 3.93 7.89
CA ARG A 115 3.49 5.08 7.58
C ARG A 115 4.95 4.73 7.81
N PRO A 116 5.83 4.91 6.81
CA PRO A 116 7.26 4.74 7.01
C PRO A 116 7.80 5.71 8.06
N ASN A 117 8.61 5.21 9.00
CA ASN A 117 9.27 6.04 10.02
C ASN A 117 10.46 6.84 9.46
N ASN A 118 10.96 6.44 8.29
CA ASN A 118 12.01 7.14 7.56
C ASN A 118 11.51 7.51 6.15
N LYS A 119 12.16 8.50 5.54
CA LYS A 119 11.92 8.84 4.15
C LYS A 119 12.51 7.76 3.23
N TYR A 120 11.73 7.33 2.26
CA TYR A 120 12.15 6.46 1.17
C TYR A 120 11.85 7.11 -0.18
N ALA A 121 12.59 6.71 -1.20
CA ALA A 121 12.33 7.17 -2.55
C ALA A 121 10.98 6.65 -3.08
N LYS A 122 10.35 7.45 -3.93
CA LYS A 122 9.04 7.15 -4.52
C LYS A 122 9.02 5.78 -5.21
N GLY A 123 8.03 4.96 -4.85
CA GLY A 123 7.80 3.64 -5.42
C GLY A 123 8.72 2.55 -4.87
N PHE A 124 9.85 2.89 -4.28
CA PHE A 124 10.79 1.87 -3.80
C PHE A 124 10.13 0.86 -2.87
N LEU A 125 9.45 1.34 -1.81
CA LEU A 125 8.82 0.47 -0.83
C LEU A 125 7.74 -0.43 -1.45
N ALA A 126 6.88 0.12 -2.28
CA ALA A 126 5.79 -0.63 -2.88
C ALA A 126 6.31 -1.74 -3.81
N TYR A 127 7.28 -1.44 -4.66
CA TYR A 127 7.88 -2.47 -5.52
C TYR A 127 8.67 -3.51 -4.73
N PHE A 128 9.41 -3.08 -3.70
CA PHE A 128 10.11 -4.03 -2.85
C PHE A 128 9.16 -4.95 -2.10
N MET A 129 8.11 -4.41 -1.47
CA MET A 129 7.17 -5.18 -0.67
C MET A 129 6.27 -6.12 -1.51
N ASN A 130 6.00 -5.78 -2.77
CA ASN A 130 5.32 -6.67 -3.72
C ASN A 130 6.29 -7.66 -4.41
N SER A 131 7.60 -7.50 -4.24
CA SER A 131 8.57 -8.43 -4.83
C SER A 131 8.59 -9.79 -4.10
N PRO A 132 9.00 -10.88 -4.78
CA PRO A 132 9.16 -12.17 -4.13
C PRO A 132 10.14 -12.16 -2.94
N LEU A 133 11.11 -11.24 -2.92
CA LEU A 133 12.06 -11.10 -1.80
C LEU A 133 11.37 -10.76 -0.48
N TYR A 134 10.34 -9.93 -0.52
CA TYR A 134 9.57 -9.56 0.67
C TYR A 134 8.33 -10.43 0.81
N HIS A 135 7.55 -10.59 -0.26
CA HIS A 135 6.25 -11.28 -0.23
C HIS A 135 6.38 -12.74 0.25
N ASN A 136 7.46 -13.44 -0.10
CA ASN A 136 7.71 -14.81 0.36
C ASN A 136 7.86 -14.93 1.89
N GLN A 137 8.18 -13.84 2.59
CA GLN A 137 8.18 -13.83 4.05
C GLN A 137 6.76 -13.89 4.62
N LEU A 138 5.76 -13.42 3.88
CA LEU A 138 4.36 -13.39 4.29
C LEU A 138 3.70 -14.76 4.18
N LEU A 139 4.07 -15.57 3.17
CA LEU A 139 3.43 -16.86 2.88
C LEU A 139 3.29 -17.79 4.10
N PRO A 140 4.34 -18.03 4.91
CA PRO A 140 4.22 -18.88 6.10
C PRO A 140 3.43 -18.23 7.25
N LEU A 141 3.16 -16.94 7.19
CA LEU A 141 2.46 -16.16 8.23
C LEU A 141 0.96 -16.02 7.93
N MET A 142 0.55 -16.39 6.72
CA MET A 142 -0.85 -16.34 6.29
C MET A 142 -1.68 -17.40 7.02
N GLN A 143 -2.91 -17.04 7.37
CA GLN A 143 -3.88 -17.91 8.03
C GLN A 143 -5.17 -18.00 7.21
N GLY A 144 -5.82 -19.17 7.30
CA GLY A 144 -7.07 -19.44 6.59
C GLY A 144 -6.92 -20.45 5.47
N THR A 145 -8.03 -21.12 5.10
CA THR A 145 -8.05 -22.18 4.09
C THR A 145 -8.76 -21.79 2.80
N LYS A 146 -9.75 -20.89 2.87
CA LYS A 146 -10.48 -20.37 1.70
C LYS A 146 -10.15 -18.90 1.44
N VAL A 147 -10.07 -18.12 2.52
CA VAL A 147 -9.62 -16.74 2.49
C VAL A 147 -8.38 -16.69 3.34
N SER A 148 -7.28 -16.33 2.73
CA SER A 148 -6.01 -16.08 3.44
C SER A 148 -6.07 -14.72 4.12
N SER A 149 -5.57 -14.64 5.35
CA SER A 149 -5.52 -13.39 6.11
C SER A 149 -4.14 -13.16 6.70
N LEU A 150 -3.78 -11.88 6.85
CA LEU A 150 -2.52 -11.42 7.40
C LEU A 150 -2.79 -10.47 8.57
N SER A 151 -2.17 -10.71 9.72
CA SER A 151 -2.32 -9.85 10.90
C SER A 151 -1.22 -8.80 10.98
N LYS A 152 -1.49 -7.71 11.73
CA LYS A 152 -0.47 -6.70 12.05
C LYS A 152 0.72 -7.30 12.81
N SER A 153 0.47 -8.27 13.71
CA SER A 153 1.54 -8.96 14.42
C SER A 153 2.42 -9.79 13.49
N ALA A 154 1.84 -10.46 12.49
CA ALA A 154 2.59 -11.21 11.50
C ALA A 154 3.52 -10.30 10.67
N LEU A 155 3.07 -9.10 10.30
CA LEU A 155 3.91 -8.12 9.61
C LEU A 155 5.12 -7.71 10.44
N ASN A 156 4.99 -7.56 11.76
CA ASN A 156 6.10 -7.18 12.64
C ASN A 156 7.26 -8.17 12.62
N ASP A 157 7.00 -9.45 12.28
CA ASP A 157 8.01 -10.50 12.20
C ASP A 157 8.80 -10.46 10.88
N THR A 158 8.41 -9.61 9.92
CA THR A 158 9.08 -9.49 8.62
C THR A 158 10.25 -8.51 8.65
N ILE A 159 11.13 -8.65 7.66
CA ILE A 159 12.34 -7.83 7.50
C ILE A 159 12.23 -7.01 6.21
N LEU A 160 12.36 -5.70 6.36
CA LEU A 160 12.55 -4.77 5.26
C LEU A 160 14.03 -4.70 4.90
N LEU A 161 14.34 -4.80 3.61
CA LEU A 161 15.66 -4.54 3.06
C LEU A 161 15.62 -3.26 2.24
N ALA A 162 16.53 -2.34 2.49
CA ALA A 162 16.60 -1.10 1.73
C ALA A 162 18.06 -0.66 1.51
N PRO A 163 18.40 -0.14 0.32
CA PRO A 163 19.66 0.53 0.11
C PRO A 163 19.80 1.72 1.06
N ASN A 164 20.99 1.92 1.63
CA ASN A 164 21.30 3.09 2.46
C ASN A 164 21.37 4.40 1.65
N ILE A 165 21.45 4.30 0.32
CA ILE A 165 21.62 5.43 -0.59
C ILE A 165 20.29 5.74 -1.27
N GLU A 166 19.75 6.95 -1.07
CA GLU A 166 18.47 7.39 -1.63
C GLU A 166 18.47 7.31 -3.16
N GLU A 167 19.57 7.67 -3.82
CA GLU A 167 19.69 7.60 -5.29
C GLU A 167 19.56 6.17 -5.85
N GLU A 168 19.94 5.15 -5.06
CA GLU A 168 19.73 3.76 -5.45
C GLU A 168 18.26 3.37 -5.33
N GLN A 169 17.60 3.77 -4.25
CA GLN A 169 16.15 3.58 -4.09
C GLN A 169 15.37 4.27 -5.22
N GLU A 170 15.76 5.52 -5.59
CA GLU A 170 15.16 6.25 -6.71
C GLU A 170 15.32 5.52 -8.04
N LYS A 171 16.51 4.98 -8.31
CA LYS A 171 16.75 4.20 -9.54
C LYS A 171 15.86 2.96 -9.60
N ILE A 172 15.73 2.23 -8.49
CA ILE A 172 14.87 1.05 -8.41
C ILE A 172 13.42 1.44 -8.64
N GLY A 173 12.87 2.39 -7.87
CA GLY A 173 11.49 2.84 -7.98
C GLY A 173 11.16 3.36 -9.37
N ASN A 174 12.01 4.24 -9.92
CA ASN A 174 11.80 4.82 -11.26
C ASN A 174 11.86 3.77 -12.37
N THR A 175 12.75 2.76 -12.26
CA THR A 175 12.85 1.68 -13.25
C THR A 175 11.55 0.90 -13.33
N PHE A 176 11.01 0.47 -12.19
CA PHE A 176 9.77 -0.31 -12.17
C PHE A 176 8.56 0.53 -12.58
N MET A 177 8.44 1.77 -12.10
CA MET A 177 7.39 2.69 -12.57
C MET A 177 7.43 2.90 -14.09
N HIS A 178 8.62 2.99 -14.68
CA HIS A 178 8.76 3.11 -16.13
C HIS A 178 8.30 1.84 -16.85
N LEU A 179 8.66 0.66 -16.34
CA LEU A 179 8.21 -0.62 -16.90
C LEU A 179 6.68 -0.75 -16.86
N ASP A 180 6.04 -0.41 -15.73
CA ASP A 180 4.58 -0.44 -15.61
C ASP A 180 3.89 0.48 -16.62
N ASN A 181 4.45 1.68 -16.81
CA ASN A 181 3.94 2.60 -17.83
C ASN A 181 4.04 2.02 -19.25
N LEU A 182 5.15 1.35 -19.59
CA LEU A 182 5.32 0.70 -20.89
C LEU A 182 4.32 -0.46 -21.07
N ILE A 183 4.12 -1.29 -20.06
CA ILE A 183 3.15 -2.39 -20.08
C ILE A 183 1.75 -1.85 -20.30
N THR A 184 1.34 -0.83 -19.52
CA THR A 184 0.02 -0.20 -19.63
C THR A 184 -0.21 0.39 -21.04
N LEU A 185 0.78 1.04 -21.64
CA LEU A 185 0.69 1.57 -22.99
C LEU A 185 0.52 0.47 -24.04
N HIS A 186 1.15 -0.69 -23.85
CA HIS A 186 1.01 -1.83 -24.77
C HIS A 186 -0.35 -2.51 -24.66
N GLN A 187 -0.94 -2.57 -23.47
CA GLN A 187 -2.26 -3.18 -23.24
C GLN A 187 -3.43 -2.34 -23.75
N ARG A 188 -3.23 -1.03 -24.00
CA ARG A 188 -4.24 -0.11 -24.53
C ARG A 188 -4.33 -0.11 -26.08
N LYS A 189 -3.49 -0.88 -26.76
CA LYS A 189 -3.55 -1.10 -28.22
C LYS A 189 -4.35 -2.33 -28.55
#